data_b545ec23a65842b30abd9e624dc45aa6
#
_entry.id   b545ec23a65842b30abd9e624dc45aa6
#
_cell.length_a   1.000
_cell.length_b   1.000
_cell.length_c   1.000
_cell.angle_alpha   90.00
_cell.angle_beta   90.00
_cell.angle_gamma   90.00
#
_symmetry.space_group_name_H-M   'P 1'
#
loop_
_entity.id
_entity.type
_entity.pdbx_description
1 polymer ?
#
loop_
_entity_poly.entity_id
_entity_poly.type
_entity_poly.pdbx_seq_one_letter_code
_entity_poly.pdbx_strand_id
1 'polypeptide(L)'
;MATTLIELTKTRTQTEGPYWLPGSPERKDVTEPGMPGEPLLFRGKVVNIRGKPIADAWIDVWQADSQGSYDIFGYRLRGHQMTDAEGRFEHLTVVPCEYDAPLTNADGETRMVYRTAHLHVKVKAPQRSTLTTQVYFPGNPGNERDRGYGDDCLLEITQTPEGKIGEFTFVLG
;
A
#
# COMPACT_ATOMS: atom_id res chain seq x y z
N MET A 1 -3.59 19.03 35.52
CA MET A 1 -2.79 19.30 34.30
C MET A 1 -3.48 18.64 33.13
N ALA A 2 -3.96 19.42 32.14
CA ALA A 2 -4.58 18.83 30.95
C ALA A 2 -3.47 18.21 30.08
N THR A 3 -3.49 16.91 29.92
CA THR A 3 -2.63 16.22 28.97
C THR A 3 -3.10 16.61 27.57
N THR A 4 -2.34 17.43 26.87
CA THR A 4 -2.60 17.74 25.47
C THR A 4 -2.49 16.42 24.70
N LEU A 5 -3.61 15.89 24.23
CA LEU A 5 -3.62 14.72 23.35
C LEU A 5 -3.03 15.17 22.01
N ILE A 6 -1.85 14.68 21.70
CA ILE A 6 -1.25 14.89 20.39
C ILE A 6 -2.03 13.99 19.41
N GLU A 7 -2.72 14.62 18.46
CA GLU A 7 -3.38 13.88 17.38
C GLU A 7 -2.37 13.49 16.31
N LEU A 8 -2.49 12.26 15.81
CA LEU A 8 -1.68 11.78 14.69
C LEU A 8 -2.14 12.45 13.39
N THR A 9 -1.21 12.70 12.49
CA THR A 9 -1.52 13.17 11.15
C THR A 9 -2.20 12.04 10.36
N LYS A 10 -3.33 12.34 9.70
CA LYS A 10 -4.01 11.39 8.83
C LYS A 10 -3.11 10.95 7.67
N THR A 11 -3.18 9.67 7.33
CA THR A 11 -2.53 9.18 6.12
C THR A 11 -3.12 9.89 4.90
N ARG A 12 -2.25 10.34 4.02
CA ARG A 12 -2.58 11.08 2.81
C ARG A 12 -3.35 10.20 1.82
N THR A 13 -4.45 10.72 1.28
CA THR A 13 -5.15 10.11 0.15
C THR A 13 -4.37 10.38 -1.14
N GLN A 14 -4.23 9.33 -1.97
CA GLN A 14 -3.58 9.38 -3.26
C GLN A 14 -4.47 8.76 -4.34
N THR A 15 -4.03 8.83 -5.59
CA THR A 15 -4.78 8.25 -6.70
C THR A 15 -4.78 6.73 -6.65
N GLU A 16 -5.91 6.13 -7.02
CA GLU A 16 -6.07 4.68 -7.17
C GLU A 16 -5.23 4.10 -8.31
N GLY A 17 -5.01 4.93 -9.33
CA GLY A 17 -4.36 4.49 -10.56
C GLY A 17 -5.27 3.61 -11.43
N PRO A 18 -4.76 3.15 -12.59
CA PRO A 18 -5.57 2.44 -13.57
C PRO A 18 -5.69 0.92 -13.32
N TYR A 19 -5.03 0.39 -12.30
CA TYR A 19 -4.87 -1.06 -12.13
C TYR A 19 -5.61 -1.66 -10.93
N TRP A 20 -6.40 -0.88 -10.19
CA TRP A 20 -7.25 -1.45 -9.14
C TRP A 20 -8.36 -2.31 -9.74
N LEU A 21 -8.62 -3.47 -9.14
CA LEU A 21 -9.72 -4.37 -9.50
C LEU A 21 -10.59 -4.62 -8.26
N PRO A 22 -11.92 -4.52 -8.38
CA PRO A 22 -12.83 -4.88 -7.29
C PRO A 22 -12.87 -6.40 -7.09
N GLY A 23 -13.28 -6.84 -5.90
CA GLY A 23 -13.50 -8.25 -5.62
C GLY A 23 -12.25 -9.08 -5.37
N SER A 24 -11.18 -8.44 -4.88
CA SER A 24 -9.98 -9.16 -4.46
C SER A 24 -10.31 -10.29 -3.47
N PRO A 25 -9.62 -11.44 -3.53
CA PRO A 25 -9.84 -12.52 -2.57
C PRO A 25 -9.34 -12.13 -1.17
N GLU A 26 -10.00 -12.66 -0.14
CA GLU A 26 -9.51 -12.57 1.23
C GLU A 26 -8.36 -13.54 1.43
N ARG A 27 -7.14 -13.02 1.56
CA ARG A 27 -5.93 -13.82 1.74
C ARG A 27 -4.77 -12.99 2.27
N LYS A 28 -3.91 -13.62 3.08
CA LYS A 28 -2.66 -13.02 3.57
C LYS A 28 -1.52 -13.15 2.56
N ASP A 29 -1.40 -14.31 1.93
CA ASP A 29 -0.39 -14.56 0.90
C ASP A 29 -0.96 -14.21 -0.47
N VAL A 30 -0.44 -13.13 -1.06
CA VAL A 30 -0.86 -12.66 -2.39
C VAL A 30 0.10 -13.12 -3.49
N THR A 31 1.10 -13.94 -3.14
CA THR A 31 2.03 -14.55 -4.09
C THR A 31 1.46 -15.81 -4.75
N GLU A 32 2.17 -16.33 -5.73
CA GLU A 32 1.92 -17.62 -6.36
C GLU A 32 3.16 -18.50 -6.24
N PRO A 33 3.02 -19.84 -6.21
CA PRO A 33 4.17 -20.74 -6.15
C PRO A 33 5.17 -20.46 -7.27
N GLY A 34 6.44 -20.27 -6.90
CA GLY A 34 7.52 -20.02 -7.88
C GLY A 34 7.56 -18.61 -8.44
N MET A 35 6.77 -17.66 -7.88
CA MET A 35 6.82 -16.26 -8.30
C MET A 35 8.23 -15.68 -8.08
N PRO A 36 8.82 -15.02 -9.09
CA PRO A 36 10.11 -14.36 -8.94
C PRO A 36 9.98 -13.08 -8.10
N GLY A 37 11.04 -12.72 -7.40
CA GLY A 37 11.15 -11.48 -6.65
C GLY A 37 11.67 -11.70 -5.23
N GLU A 38 12.12 -10.63 -4.60
CA GLU A 38 12.52 -10.66 -3.19
C GLU A 38 11.28 -10.75 -2.30
N PRO A 39 11.18 -11.73 -1.38
CA PRO A 39 10.04 -11.81 -0.47
C PRO A 39 9.88 -10.56 0.38
N LEU A 40 8.64 -10.14 0.56
CA LEU A 40 8.27 -9.00 1.40
C LEU A 40 7.11 -9.39 2.33
N LEU A 41 7.32 -9.28 3.63
CA LEU A 41 6.25 -9.26 4.60
C LEU A 41 5.81 -7.80 4.79
N PHE A 42 4.71 -7.40 4.16
CA PHE A 42 4.09 -6.10 4.38
C PHE A 42 3.09 -6.20 5.52
N ARG A 43 3.35 -5.49 6.61
CA ARG A 43 2.51 -5.52 7.80
C ARG A 43 2.37 -4.13 8.44
N GLY A 44 1.43 -3.99 9.34
CA GLY A 44 1.26 -2.74 10.08
C GLY A 44 -0.03 -2.67 10.87
N LYS A 45 -0.51 -1.45 11.06
CA LYS A 45 -1.72 -1.17 11.83
C LYS A 45 -2.60 -0.15 11.13
N VAL A 46 -3.88 -0.23 11.42
CA VAL A 46 -4.88 0.80 11.13
C VAL A 46 -5.33 1.40 12.45
N VAL A 47 -5.16 2.70 12.59
CA VAL A 47 -5.51 3.44 13.81
C VAL A 47 -6.30 4.70 13.49
N ASN A 48 -6.98 5.27 14.49
CA ASN A 48 -7.57 6.59 14.35
C ASN A 48 -6.56 7.70 14.71
N ILE A 49 -6.94 8.98 14.53
CA ILE A 49 -6.08 10.15 14.85
C ILE A 49 -5.61 10.20 16.31
N ARG A 50 -6.24 9.47 17.21
CA ARG A 50 -5.84 9.36 18.63
C ARG A 50 -4.96 8.13 18.90
N GLY A 51 -4.52 7.43 17.85
CA GLY A 51 -3.70 6.22 17.95
C GLY A 51 -4.44 4.97 18.43
N LYS A 52 -5.78 5.03 18.55
CA LYS A 52 -6.56 3.83 18.91
C LYS A 52 -6.67 2.88 17.74
N PRO A 53 -6.44 1.57 17.95
CA PRO A 53 -6.63 0.55 16.90
C PRO A 53 -8.04 0.57 16.32
N ILE A 54 -8.12 0.27 15.03
CA ILE A 54 -9.39 0.05 14.33
C ILE A 54 -9.44 -1.41 13.91
N ALA A 55 -10.26 -2.18 14.62
CA ALA A 55 -10.56 -3.57 14.27
C ALA A 55 -11.53 -3.63 13.09
N ASP A 56 -11.55 -4.78 12.40
CA ASP A 56 -12.47 -5.04 11.28
C ASP A 56 -12.41 -3.97 10.16
N ALA A 57 -11.27 -3.29 10.04
CA ALA A 57 -11.01 -2.49 8.87
C ALA A 57 -10.63 -3.41 7.70
N TRP A 58 -11.34 -3.27 6.57
CA TRP A 58 -11.01 -3.93 5.33
C TRP A 58 -9.80 -3.24 4.72
N ILE A 59 -8.71 -3.98 4.53
CA ILE A 59 -7.48 -3.50 3.90
C ILE A 59 -7.17 -4.32 2.66
N ASP A 60 -7.13 -3.66 1.50
CA ASP A 60 -6.90 -4.24 0.19
C ASP A 60 -5.58 -3.75 -0.38
N VAL A 61 -4.77 -4.67 -0.89
CA VAL A 61 -3.47 -4.36 -1.50
C VAL A 61 -3.44 -4.80 -2.95
N TRP A 62 -2.77 -4.01 -3.79
CA TRP A 62 -2.42 -4.39 -5.16
C TRP A 62 -1.11 -3.74 -5.56
N GLN A 63 -0.36 -4.41 -6.40
CA GLN A 63 0.98 -3.96 -6.78
C GLN A 63 1.44 -4.54 -8.11
N ALA A 64 2.50 -3.94 -8.67
CA ALA A 64 3.29 -4.55 -9.72
C ALA A 64 4.13 -5.72 -9.17
N ASP A 65 4.48 -6.65 -10.01
CA ASP A 65 5.43 -7.71 -9.71
C ASP A 65 6.89 -7.20 -9.72
N SER A 66 7.85 -8.10 -9.53
CA SER A 66 9.29 -7.80 -9.56
C SER A 66 9.82 -7.40 -10.93
N GLN A 67 8.98 -7.40 -11.95
CA GLN A 67 9.30 -6.97 -13.33
C GLN A 67 8.50 -5.72 -13.75
N GLY A 68 7.72 -5.12 -12.84
CA GLY A 68 6.94 -3.92 -13.09
C GLY A 68 5.59 -4.15 -13.78
N SER A 69 5.06 -5.37 -13.76
CA SER A 69 3.80 -5.72 -14.41
C SER A 69 2.66 -5.98 -13.41
N TYR A 70 1.45 -5.50 -13.76
CA TYR A 70 0.22 -5.80 -13.00
C TYR A 70 -0.55 -6.94 -13.67
N ASP A 71 -1.09 -7.85 -12.84
CA ASP A 71 -2.13 -8.76 -13.30
C ASP A 71 -3.46 -7.99 -13.43
N ILE A 72 -3.94 -7.83 -14.65
CA ILE A 72 -5.19 -7.12 -14.98
C ILE A 72 -6.32 -8.09 -15.36
N PHE A 73 -6.05 -9.39 -15.37
CA PHE A 73 -7.02 -10.45 -15.71
C PHE A 73 -7.41 -11.30 -14.51
N GLY A 74 -6.60 -11.29 -13.46
CA GLY A 74 -6.79 -12.05 -12.24
C GLY A 74 -6.34 -11.28 -10.99
N TYR A 75 -6.06 -12.02 -9.93
CA TYR A 75 -5.76 -11.44 -8.62
C TYR A 75 -4.34 -11.78 -8.12
N ARG A 76 -3.38 -12.02 -9.00
CA ARG A 76 -1.98 -12.16 -8.62
C ARG A 76 -1.49 -10.85 -7.99
N LEU A 77 -0.82 -10.93 -6.83
CA LEU A 77 -0.37 -9.79 -6.04
C LEU A 77 -1.50 -8.82 -5.67
N ARG A 78 -2.69 -9.38 -5.43
CA ARG A 78 -3.89 -8.68 -4.99
C ARG A 78 -4.59 -9.48 -3.92
N GLY A 79 -5.09 -8.81 -2.91
CA GLY A 79 -5.84 -9.46 -1.85
C GLY A 79 -6.20 -8.51 -0.73
N HIS A 80 -7.22 -8.87 0.02
CA HIS A 80 -7.62 -8.09 1.19
C HIS A 80 -7.63 -8.93 2.45
N GLN A 81 -7.65 -8.25 3.58
CA GLN A 81 -7.89 -8.81 4.92
C GLN A 81 -8.74 -7.85 5.73
N MET A 82 -9.25 -8.39 6.85
CA MET A 82 -9.78 -7.59 7.94
C MET A 82 -8.69 -7.43 9.00
N THR A 83 -8.56 -6.23 9.57
CA THR A 83 -7.65 -6.01 10.70
C THR A 83 -8.15 -6.74 11.95
N ASP A 84 -7.23 -7.21 12.77
CA ASP A 84 -7.52 -7.84 14.05
C ASP A 84 -7.97 -6.84 15.15
N ALA A 85 -8.20 -7.31 16.37
CA ALA A 85 -8.65 -6.49 17.49
C ALA A 85 -7.66 -5.37 17.85
N GLU A 86 -6.38 -5.54 17.55
CA GLU A 86 -5.31 -4.55 17.74
C GLU A 86 -5.05 -3.72 16.47
N GLY A 87 -5.96 -3.80 15.48
CA GLY A 87 -5.87 -3.07 14.23
C GLY A 87 -4.77 -3.56 13.29
N ARG A 88 -4.20 -4.74 13.50
CA ARG A 88 -3.05 -5.27 12.74
C ARG A 88 -3.50 -5.98 11.47
N PHE A 89 -2.64 -5.90 10.46
CA PHE A 89 -2.71 -6.66 9.21
C PHE A 89 -1.34 -7.15 8.80
N GLU A 90 -1.30 -8.14 7.92
CA GLU A 90 -0.07 -8.61 7.28
C GLU A 90 -0.33 -9.25 5.92
N HIS A 91 0.51 -8.95 4.94
CA HIS A 91 0.50 -9.56 3.60
C HIS A 91 1.89 -10.12 3.28
N LEU A 92 1.94 -11.37 2.84
CA LEU A 92 3.11 -11.94 2.19
C LEU A 92 3.05 -11.60 0.71
N THR A 93 4.09 -10.96 0.21
CA THR A 93 4.19 -10.52 -1.18
C THR A 93 5.65 -10.51 -1.65
N VAL A 94 5.94 -9.85 -2.74
CA VAL A 94 7.30 -9.60 -3.24
C VAL A 94 7.55 -8.11 -3.36
N VAL A 95 8.81 -7.69 -3.31
CA VAL A 95 9.19 -6.30 -3.58
C VAL A 95 8.83 -5.96 -5.03
N PRO A 96 8.00 -4.93 -5.28
CA PRO A 96 7.64 -4.53 -6.64
C PRO A 96 8.80 -3.83 -7.34
N CYS A 97 8.77 -3.85 -8.67
CA CYS A 97 9.66 -3.03 -9.49
C CYS A 97 8.99 -1.70 -9.88
N GLU A 98 9.80 -0.72 -10.27
CA GLU A 98 9.34 0.48 -10.95
C GLU A 98 8.78 0.16 -12.33
N TYR A 99 7.93 1.05 -12.85
CA TYR A 99 7.31 0.90 -14.18
C TYR A 99 6.86 2.25 -14.72
N ASP A 100 6.55 2.30 -16.01
CA ASP A 100 5.88 3.43 -16.63
C ASP A 100 4.37 3.14 -16.74
N ALA A 101 3.54 4.08 -16.30
CA ALA A 101 2.09 3.98 -16.32
C ALA A 101 1.48 5.00 -17.29
N PRO A 102 0.40 4.66 -17.99
CA PRO A 102 -0.34 5.63 -18.77
C PRO A 102 -1.07 6.62 -17.84
N LEU A 103 -0.90 7.90 -18.11
CA LEU A 103 -1.65 8.99 -17.47
C LEU A 103 -2.38 9.78 -18.55
N THR A 104 -3.70 9.78 -18.50
CA THR A 104 -4.55 10.58 -19.40
C THR A 104 -4.95 11.86 -18.69
N ASN A 105 -4.67 13.01 -19.33
CA ASN A 105 -5.08 14.32 -18.83
C ASN A 105 -6.57 14.61 -19.12
N ALA A 106 -7.06 15.76 -18.65
CA ALA A 106 -8.45 16.18 -18.86
C ALA A 106 -8.81 16.39 -20.35
N ASP A 107 -7.83 16.65 -21.21
CA ASP A 107 -8.02 16.85 -22.65
C ASP A 107 -7.98 15.53 -23.44
N GLY A 108 -7.84 14.41 -22.75
CA GLY A 108 -7.80 13.06 -23.33
C GLY A 108 -6.42 12.65 -23.87
N GLU A 109 -5.38 13.45 -23.67
CA GLU A 109 -4.01 13.10 -24.06
C GLU A 109 -3.39 12.12 -23.06
N THR A 110 -2.87 11.01 -23.56
CA THR A 110 -2.19 10.00 -22.74
C THR A 110 -0.68 10.11 -22.89
N ARG A 111 0.02 10.15 -21.78
CA ARG A 111 1.48 10.07 -21.70
C ARG A 111 1.90 8.99 -20.72
N MET A 112 3.08 8.41 -20.94
CA MET A 112 3.69 7.51 -19.96
C MET A 112 4.36 8.34 -18.86
N VAL A 113 4.12 7.96 -17.61
CA VAL A 113 4.71 8.58 -16.42
C VAL A 113 5.45 7.51 -15.60
N TYR A 114 6.65 7.85 -15.19
CA TYR A 114 7.44 6.98 -14.33
C TYR A 114 6.81 6.82 -12.95
N ARG A 115 6.79 5.58 -12.46
CA ARG A 115 6.34 5.22 -11.13
C ARG A 115 7.43 4.43 -10.42
N THR A 116 7.93 4.95 -9.31
CA THR A 116 8.86 4.21 -8.45
C THR A 116 8.18 3.01 -7.79
N ALA A 117 8.96 2.06 -7.26
CA ALA A 117 8.42 0.89 -6.55
C ALA A 117 7.50 1.32 -5.40
N HIS A 118 6.26 0.82 -5.38
CA HIS A 118 5.25 1.13 -4.37
C HIS A 118 4.20 0.02 -4.25
N LEU A 119 3.53 0.01 -3.11
CA LEU A 119 2.33 -0.78 -2.88
C LEU A 119 1.13 0.14 -2.86
N HIS A 120 0.07 -0.22 -3.57
CA HIS A 120 -1.23 0.43 -3.42
C HIS A 120 -1.98 -0.18 -2.25
N VAL A 121 -2.68 0.66 -1.51
CA VAL A 121 -3.48 0.24 -0.36
C VAL A 121 -4.81 1.00 -0.35
N LYS A 122 -5.89 0.27 -0.11
CA LYS A 122 -7.21 0.84 0.13
C LYS A 122 -7.71 0.35 1.49
N VAL A 123 -8.11 1.27 2.35
CA VAL A 123 -8.62 0.94 3.69
C VAL A 123 -10.05 1.45 3.82
N LYS A 124 -10.96 0.56 4.21
CA LYS A 124 -12.35 0.88 4.54
C LYS A 124 -12.61 0.50 5.99
N ALA A 125 -13.18 1.41 6.75
CA ALA A 125 -13.59 1.15 8.12
C ALA A 125 -15.01 1.70 8.37
N PRO A 126 -15.78 1.11 9.30
CA PRO A 126 -17.12 1.57 9.61
C PRO A 126 -17.14 3.07 9.97
N GLN A 127 -18.11 3.80 9.42
CA GLN A 127 -18.35 5.23 9.68
C GLN A 127 -17.16 6.15 9.36
N ARG A 128 -16.26 5.74 8.47
CA ARG A 128 -15.10 6.51 8.03
C ARG A 128 -15.04 6.59 6.51
N SER A 129 -14.42 7.66 6.02
CA SER A 129 -14.10 7.78 4.60
C SER A 129 -13.09 6.71 4.19
N THR A 130 -13.27 6.16 3.00
CA THR A 130 -12.29 5.24 2.42
C THR A 130 -10.97 5.96 2.18
N LEU A 131 -9.88 5.39 2.70
CA LEU A 131 -8.52 5.81 2.37
C LEU A 131 -8.06 5.03 1.13
N THR A 132 -7.60 5.72 0.10
CA THR A 132 -6.83 5.15 -1.01
C THR A 132 -5.46 5.81 -0.99
N THR A 133 -4.40 5.03 -0.89
CA THR A 133 -3.05 5.55 -0.76
C THR A 133 -2.01 4.63 -1.40
N GLN A 134 -0.76 5.06 -1.36
CA GLN A 134 0.39 4.30 -1.83
C GLN A 134 1.49 4.41 -0.79
N VAL A 135 2.24 3.34 -0.57
CA VAL A 135 3.41 3.33 0.33
C VAL A 135 4.65 2.98 -0.46
N TYR A 136 5.76 3.63 -0.13
CA TYR A 136 6.98 3.64 -0.91
C TYR A 136 8.15 3.05 -0.14
N PHE A 137 9.19 2.64 -0.88
CA PHE A 137 10.39 2.06 -0.31
C PHE A 137 11.45 3.16 -0.11
N PRO A 138 12.04 3.28 1.12
CA PRO A 138 13.06 4.28 1.39
C PRO A 138 14.32 4.01 0.56
N GLY A 139 15.02 5.09 0.20
CA GLY A 139 16.32 5.00 -0.49
C GLY A 139 16.25 4.57 -1.96
N ASN A 140 15.06 4.41 -2.54
CA ASN A 140 14.94 4.11 -3.96
C ASN A 140 15.30 5.38 -4.77
N PRO A 141 16.27 5.31 -5.70
CA PRO A 141 16.72 6.47 -6.48
C PRO A 141 15.62 7.09 -7.36
N GLY A 142 14.57 6.33 -7.66
CA GLY A 142 13.43 6.79 -8.46
C GLY A 142 12.38 7.59 -7.71
N ASN A 143 12.45 7.64 -6.37
CA ASN A 143 11.40 8.24 -5.55
C ASN A 143 11.11 9.70 -5.93
N GLU A 144 12.12 10.54 -6.05
CA GLU A 144 11.97 11.96 -6.37
C GLU A 144 11.45 12.23 -7.79
N ARG A 145 11.49 11.23 -8.68
CA ARG A 145 10.95 11.32 -10.04
C ARG A 145 9.48 10.97 -10.10
N ASP A 146 8.95 10.31 -9.09
CA ASP A 146 7.54 9.89 -9.00
C ASP A 146 6.70 11.01 -8.37
N ARG A 147 5.72 11.52 -9.10
CA ARG A 147 4.83 12.59 -8.62
C ARG A 147 3.91 12.18 -7.47
N GLY A 148 3.70 10.88 -7.28
CA GLY A 148 2.91 10.33 -6.17
C GLY A 148 3.71 10.22 -4.88
N TYR A 149 5.04 10.24 -4.97
CA TYR A 149 5.92 10.05 -3.83
C TYR A 149 5.77 11.16 -2.77
N GLY A 150 6.01 10.78 -1.53
CA GLY A 150 6.13 11.68 -0.39
C GLY A 150 6.69 10.94 0.83
N ASP A 151 7.52 11.62 1.60
CA ASP A 151 8.19 11.06 2.78
C ASP A 151 7.22 10.61 3.87
N ASP A 152 5.98 11.12 3.85
CA ASP A 152 4.89 10.75 4.75
C ASP A 152 4.27 9.37 4.45
N CYS A 153 4.69 8.73 3.35
CA CYS A 153 4.22 7.42 2.91
C CYS A 153 5.36 6.40 2.73
N LEU A 154 6.46 6.54 3.47
CA LEU A 154 7.58 5.60 3.45
C LEU A 154 7.34 4.42 4.39
N LEU A 155 7.64 3.22 3.88
CA LEU A 155 7.74 2.01 4.69
C LEU A 155 8.95 2.08 5.62
N GLU A 156 8.81 1.58 6.83
CA GLU A 156 9.95 1.21 7.66
C GLU A 156 10.42 -0.18 7.20
N ILE A 157 11.62 -0.27 6.64
CA ILE A 157 12.16 -1.51 6.06
C ILE A 157 13.19 -2.13 6.98
N THR A 158 12.98 -3.42 7.28
CA THR A 158 13.98 -4.28 7.93
C THR A 158 14.38 -5.38 6.96
N GLN A 159 15.70 -5.52 6.71
CA GLN A 159 16.24 -6.63 5.92
C GLN A 159 16.39 -7.86 6.81
N THR A 160 15.96 -9.02 6.32
CA THR A 160 16.12 -10.32 6.98
C THR A 160 16.77 -11.33 6.03
N PRO A 161 17.25 -12.48 6.52
CA PRO A 161 17.76 -13.54 5.64
C PRO A 161 16.73 -14.08 4.64
N GLU A 162 15.43 -14.02 5.00
CA GLU A 162 14.32 -14.53 4.19
C GLU A 162 13.76 -13.49 3.21
N GLY A 163 14.16 -12.22 3.31
CA GLY A 163 13.64 -11.11 2.50
C GLY A 163 13.49 -9.82 3.32
N LYS A 164 12.50 -9.03 2.99
CA LYS A 164 12.22 -7.75 3.67
C LYS A 164 10.98 -7.82 4.54
N ILE A 165 10.98 -7.05 5.62
CA ILE A 165 9.78 -6.67 6.37
C ILE A 165 9.55 -5.18 6.10
N GLY A 166 8.37 -4.82 5.61
CA GLY A 166 7.94 -3.44 5.40
C GLY A 166 6.79 -3.11 6.34
N GLU A 167 6.93 -2.10 7.18
CA GLU A 167 5.92 -1.72 8.17
C GLU A 167 5.35 -0.33 7.89
N PHE A 168 4.04 -0.17 8.09
CA PHE A 168 3.36 1.11 7.97
C PHE A 168 2.14 1.19 8.89
N THR A 169 1.87 2.38 9.44
CA THR A 169 0.67 2.65 10.22
C THR A 169 -0.27 3.58 9.45
N PHE A 170 -1.46 3.10 9.10
CA PHE A 170 -2.49 3.89 8.45
C PHE A 170 -3.33 4.62 9.49
N VAL A 171 -3.39 5.94 9.39
CA VAL A 171 -4.15 6.81 10.30
C VAL A 171 -5.40 7.30 9.60
N LEU A 172 -6.59 6.88 10.09
CA LEU A 172 -7.88 7.30 9.57
C LEU A 172 -8.49 8.42 10.44
N GLY A 173 -9.17 9.34 9.77
CA GLY A 173 -9.90 10.43 10.43
C GLY A 173 -11.31 10.05 10.85
#